data_542a9ec4d62b0ed952fdb78cb309de27
#
_entry.id   542a9ec4d62b0ed952fdb78cb309de27
#
_cell.length_a   1.000
_cell.length_b   1.000
_cell.length_c   1.000
_cell.angle_alpha   90.00
_cell.angle_beta   90.00
_cell.angle_gamma   90.00
#
_symmetry.space_group_name_H-M   'P 1'
#
loop_
_entity.id
_entity.type
_entity.pdbx_description
1 polymer ?
#
loop_
_entity_poly.entity_id
_entity_poly.type
_entity_poly.pdbx_seq_one_letter_code
_entity_poly.pdbx_strand_id
1 'polypeptide(L)'
;VLDLERVYAEFIESEQEKRNQKYESHKDWLGASSSGYCFKKQYYKLSNVEAEEPDVRVSRLLRLGTIVHSDIEKSIKAYNKTHKTDIATEKRVKIPSLKVIGHIDILEQDGDINRVYDFKTVASYKWRMKFRRVKADPNADINYNLQLGTYGLAVHNKDTDINKTELYLCWYNKDNSSMKKPIQVNSIWIEKAEKYWENLWQSINKWTNSNVHPDEIQVPDVFGSPMQQWECNYCQYSYRCNSPYTTKQSTKGKVNVSSINT
;
A
#
# COMPACT_ATOMS: atom_id res chain seq x y z
N VAL A 1 -28.46 -4.46 26.77
CA VAL A 1 -28.01 -5.44 25.78
C VAL A 1 -26.65 -4.97 25.27
N LEU A 2 -25.66 -5.89 25.18
CA LEU A 2 -24.33 -5.59 24.66
C LEU A 2 -24.41 -5.27 23.17
N ASP A 3 -23.86 -4.12 22.77
CA ASP A 3 -23.70 -3.73 21.37
C ASP A 3 -22.34 -4.25 20.84
N LEU A 4 -22.38 -5.43 20.24
CA LEU A 4 -21.17 -6.08 19.72
C LEU A 4 -20.55 -5.33 18.53
N GLU A 5 -21.34 -4.63 17.74
CA GLU A 5 -20.83 -3.85 16.61
C GLU A 5 -19.98 -2.69 17.12
N ARG A 6 -20.47 -1.96 18.11
CA ARG A 6 -19.75 -0.89 18.77
C ARG A 6 -18.47 -1.38 19.46
N VAL A 7 -18.57 -2.44 20.27
CA VAL A 7 -17.42 -3.03 20.98
C VAL A 7 -16.32 -3.44 20.00
N TYR A 8 -16.70 -4.02 18.86
CA TYR A 8 -15.71 -4.44 17.87
C TYR A 8 -15.11 -3.25 17.10
N ALA A 9 -15.88 -2.20 16.85
CA ALA A 9 -15.37 -0.96 16.25
C ALA A 9 -14.32 -0.30 17.16
N GLU A 10 -14.62 -0.09 18.42
CA GLU A 10 -13.70 0.48 19.43
C GLU A 10 -12.41 -0.34 19.55
N PHE A 11 -12.50 -1.66 19.48
CA PHE A 11 -11.31 -2.52 19.45
C PHE A 11 -10.44 -2.30 18.20
N ILE A 12 -11.06 -2.23 17.01
CA ILE A 12 -10.32 -1.99 15.75
C ILE A 12 -9.61 -0.63 15.77
N GLU A 13 -10.28 0.40 16.26
CA GLU A 13 -9.70 1.75 16.42
C GLU A 13 -8.49 1.72 17.34
N SER A 14 -8.60 1.09 18.53
CA SER A 14 -7.47 0.99 19.46
C SER A 14 -6.26 0.26 18.86
N GLU A 15 -6.48 -0.78 18.06
CA GLU A 15 -5.41 -1.50 17.36
C GLU A 15 -4.78 -0.64 16.26
N GLN A 16 -5.57 0.20 15.58
CA GLN A 16 -5.06 1.14 14.58
C GLN A 16 -4.20 2.24 15.21
N GLU A 17 -4.63 2.79 16.34
CA GLU A 17 -3.86 3.77 17.12
C GLU A 17 -2.51 3.23 17.56
N LYS A 18 -2.47 2.00 18.12
CA LYS A 18 -1.21 1.32 18.48
C LYS A 18 -0.27 1.15 17.28
N ARG A 19 -0.82 0.88 16.10
CA ARG A 19 -0.03 0.83 14.87
C ARG A 19 0.53 2.20 14.51
N ASN A 20 -0.29 3.24 14.52
CA ASN A 20 0.12 4.60 14.18
C ASN A 20 1.25 5.08 15.09
N GLN A 21 1.17 4.83 16.40
CA GLN A 21 2.20 5.19 17.38
C GLN A 21 3.56 4.56 17.03
N LYS A 22 3.60 3.33 16.52
CA LYS A 22 4.85 2.67 16.10
C LYS A 22 5.55 3.37 14.93
N TYR A 23 4.80 4.12 14.13
CA TYR A 23 5.32 4.83 12.95
C TYR A 23 5.53 6.32 13.20
N GLU A 24 5.22 6.83 14.38
CA GLU A 24 5.31 8.27 14.69
C GLU A 24 6.72 8.83 14.52
N SER A 25 7.75 8.04 14.85
CA SER A 25 9.16 8.42 14.65
C SER A 25 9.59 8.54 13.18
N HIS A 26 8.70 8.26 12.22
CA HIS A 26 8.97 8.27 10.79
C HIS A 26 7.92 9.08 10.02
N LYS A 27 7.49 10.23 10.58
CA LYS A 27 6.44 11.09 9.99
C LYS A 27 6.77 11.54 8.56
N ASP A 28 8.05 11.77 8.27
CA ASP A 28 8.53 12.20 6.95
C ASP A 28 8.81 11.03 5.98
N TRP A 29 8.44 9.80 6.38
CA TRP A 29 8.65 8.61 5.59
C TRP A 29 7.32 8.09 5.05
N LEU A 30 7.39 7.48 3.88
CA LEU A 30 6.24 6.83 3.26
C LEU A 30 6.31 5.31 3.45
N GLY A 31 5.15 4.69 3.58
CA GLY A 31 5.06 3.23 3.66
C GLY A 31 5.23 2.57 2.30
N ALA A 32 5.99 1.49 2.20
CA ALA A 32 6.12 0.72 0.96
C ALA A 32 4.75 0.27 0.40
N SER A 33 3.78 0.01 1.27
CA SER A 33 2.40 -0.33 0.88
C SER A 33 1.64 0.81 0.18
N SER A 34 2.19 2.03 0.20
CA SER A 34 1.62 3.16 -0.55
C SER A 34 2.24 3.34 -1.94
N SER A 35 3.07 2.41 -2.38
CA SER A 35 3.62 2.40 -3.75
C SER A 35 2.50 2.40 -4.78
N GLY A 36 2.67 3.22 -5.82
CA GLY A 36 1.68 3.35 -6.89
C GLY A 36 0.45 4.18 -6.52
N TYR A 37 0.40 4.79 -5.34
CA TYR A 37 -0.67 5.72 -5.00
C TYR A 37 -0.43 7.10 -5.61
N CYS A 38 -1.53 7.84 -5.78
CA CYS A 38 -1.54 9.22 -6.27
C CYS A 38 -0.53 10.10 -5.51
N PHE A 39 0.32 10.83 -6.23
CA PHE A 39 1.35 11.71 -5.67
C PHE A 39 0.74 12.81 -4.79
N LYS A 40 -0.38 13.40 -5.22
CA LYS A 40 -1.11 14.38 -4.42
C LYS A 40 -1.61 13.78 -3.09
N LYS A 41 -2.09 12.52 -3.09
CA LYS A 41 -2.46 11.80 -1.87
C LYS A 41 -1.28 11.64 -0.91
N GLN A 42 -0.10 11.30 -1.43
CA GLN A 42 1.12 11.19 -0.62
C GLN A 42 1.54 12.55 -0.04
N TYR A 43 1.39 13.61 -0.83
CA TYR A 43 1.71 14.96 -0.40
C TYR A 43 0.73 15.47 0.67
N TYR A 44 -0.57 15.20 0.56
CA TYR A 44 -1.53 15.46 1.63
C TYR A 44 -1.09 14.84 2.96
N LYS A 45 -0.67 13.56 2.91
CA LYS A 45 -0.19 12.85 4.09
C LYS A 45 1.03 13.52 4.71
N LEU A 46 2.04 13.86 3.92
CA LEU A 46 3.28 14.50 4.39
C LEU A 46 3.06 15.93 4.87
N SER A 47 2.03 16.62 4.36
CA SER A 47 1.60 17.94 4.80
C SER A 47 0.70 17.92 6.02
N ASN A 48 0.52 16.75 6.67
CA ASN A 48 -0.35 16.54 7.83
C ASN A 48 -1.80 17.03 7.62
N VAL A 49 -2.29 16.95 6.40
CA VAL A 49 -3.69 17.27 6.10
C VAL A 49 -4.57 16.18 6.72
N GLU A 50 -5.66 16.62 7.39
CA GLU A 50 -6.60 15.69 8.02
C GLU A 50 -7.20 14.73 6.97
N ALA A 51 -7.19 13.46 7.27
CA ALA A 51 -7.77 12.41 6.45
C ALA A 51 -9.19 12.10 6.92
N GLU A 52 -10.11 11.76 5.99
CA GLU A 52 -11.39 11.18 6.41
C GLU A 52 -11.17 9.78 7.00
N GLU A 53 -11.79 9.54 8.15
CA GLU A 53 -11.78 8.22 8.76
C GLU A 53 -12.52 7.21 7.87
N PRO A 54 -12.00 6.00 7.74
CA PRO A 54 -12.65 4.97 6.97
C PRO A 54 -13.96 4.56 7.65
N ASP A 55 -14.97 4.26 6.84
CA ASP A 55 -16.21 3.65 7.33
C ASP A 55 -15.90 2.37 8.15
N VAL A 56 -16.68 2.16 9.23
CA VAL A 56 -16.50 1.02 10.14
C VAL A 56 -16.51 -0.33 9.41
N ARG A 57 -17.33 -0.47 8.37
CA ARG A 57 -17.34 -1.68 7.52
C ARG A 57 -16.03 -1.86 6.76
N VAL A 58 -15.46 -0.78 6.26
CA VAL A 58 -14.14 -0.82 5.58
C VAL A 58 -13.06 -1.23 6.56
N SER A 59 -13.08 -0.68 7.78
CA SER A 59 -12.14 -1.04 8.84
C SER A 59 -12.23 -2.52 9.21
N ARG A 60 -13.45 -3.09 9.30
CA ARG A 60 -13.63 -4.54 9.48
C ARG A 60 -13.06 -5.37 8.32
N LEU A 61 -13.27 -4.93 7.08
CA LEU A 61 -12.72 -5.63 5.90
C LEU A 61 -11.18 -5.61 5.87
N LEU A 62 -10.57 -4.51 6.29
CA LEU A 62 -9.12 -4.41 6.41
C LEU A 62 -8.60 -5.30 7.54
N ARG A 63 -9.32 -5.37 8.66
CA ARG A 63 -8.97 -6.24 9.79
C ARG A 63 -8.94 -7.72 9.40
N LEU A 64 -9.87 -8.19 8.56
CA LEU A 64 -9.83 -9.57 8.04
C LEU A 64 -8.52 -9.87 7.30
N GLY A 65 -8.04 -8.92 6.50
CA GLY A 65 -6.73 -9.05 5.86
C GLY A 65 -5.61 -9.24 6.90
N THR A 66 -5.58 -8.39 7.92
CA THR A 66 -4.57 -8.47 9.00
C THR A 66 -4.61 -9.82 9.73
N ILE A 67 -5.80 -10.36 10.01
CA ILE A 67 -5.96 -11.67 10.68
C ILE A 67 -5.37 -12.78 9.80
N VAL A 68 -5.69 -12.81 8.51
CA VAL A 68 -5.17 -13.83 7.59
C VAL A 68 -3.64 -13.73 7.46
N HIS A 69 -3.09 -12.52 7.34
CA HIS A 69 -1.62 -12.32 7.32
C HIS A 69 -0.96 -12.87 8.60
N SER A 70 -1.52 -12.54 9.78
CA SER A 70 -1.00 -13.05 11.05
C SER A 70 -1.05 -14.58 11.16
N ASP A 71 -2.04 -15.21 10.56
CA ASP A 71 -2.16 -16.67 10.58
C ASP A 71 -1.16 -17.34 9.62
N ILE A 72 -0.96 -16.76 8.44
CA ILE A 72 0.11 -17.19 7.50
C ILE A 72 1.49 -17.03 8.15
N GLU A 73 1.75 -15.92 8.84
CA GLU A 73 3.00 -15.71 9.58
C GLU A 73 3.25 -16.83 10.61
N LYS A 74 2.23 -17.19 11.40
CA LYS A 74 2.30 -18.29 12.35
C LYS A 74 2.58 -19.62 11.66
N SER A 75 1.96 -19.86 10.51
CA SER A 75 2.17 -21.09 9.74
C SER A 75 3.61 -21.22 9.23
N ILE A 76 4.23 -20.13 8.76
CA ILE A 76 5.64 -20.10 8.34
C ILE A 76 6.57 -20.36 9.54
N LYS A 77 6.29 -19.75 10.69
CA LYS A 77 7.07 -20.01 11.93
C LYS A 77 6.98 -21.47 12.36
N ALA A 78 5.81 -22.10 12.24
CA ALA A 78 5.66 -23.53 12.51
C ALA A 78 6.41 -24.39 11.48
N TYR A 79 6.33 -24.03 10.20
CA TYR A 79 7.06 -24.69 9.13
C TYR A 79 8.58 -24.65 9.37
N ASN A 80 9.12 -23.48 9.72
CA ASN A 80 10.54 -23.30 10.04
C ASN A 80 11.01 -24.27 11.14
N LYS A 81 10.22 -24.41 12.22
CA LYS A 81 10.53 -25.35 13.32
C LYS A 81 10.58 -26.81 12.84
N THR A 82 9.62 -27.19 12.00
CA THR A 82 9.49 -28.59 11.54
C THR A 82 10.58 -28.95 10.54
N HIS A 83 10.90 -28.03 9.62
CA HIS A 83 11.80 -28.28 8.49
C HIS A 83 13.21 -27.71 8.68
N LYS A 84 13.47 -27.06 9.85
CA LYS A 84 14.75 -26.41 10.16
C LYS A 84 15.16 -25.37 9.11
N THR A 85 14.20 -24.61 8.61
CA THR A 85 14.41 -23.48 7.69
C THR A 85 14.39 -22.16 8.46
N ASP A 86 14.89 -21.09 7.85
CA ASP A 86 14.93 -19.73 8.43
C ASP A 86 14.27 -18.72 7.47
N ILE A 87 12.99 -18.94 7.17
CA ILE A 87 12.19 -18.03 6.37
C ILE A 87 11.72 -16.89 7.27
N ALA A 88 12.14 -15.66 6.97
CA ALA A 88 11.76 -14.50 7.75
C ALA A 88 10.33 -14.05 7.43
N THR A 89 9.59 -13.61 8.46
CA THR A 89 8.26 -13.04 8.33
C THR A 89 8.22 -11.63 8.92
N GLU A 90 7.36 -10.74 8.39
CA GLU A 90 7.22 -9.35 8.83
C GLU A 90 8.58 -8.62 8.94
N LYS A 91 9.46 -8.91 7.97
CA LYS A 91 10.82 -8.33 7.96
C LYS A 91 10.75 -6.83 7.72
N ARG A 92 11.08 -6.06 8.76
CA ARG A 92 11.16 -4.60 8.62
C ARG A 92 12.31 -4.22 7.69
N VAL A 93 12.01 -3.36 6.71
CA VAL A 93 12.97 -2.81 5.75
C VAL A 93 12.86 -1.31 5.66
N LYS A 94 13.98 -0.67 5.32
CA LYS A 94 14.08 0.77 5.11
C LYS A 94 14.90 1.04 3.85
N ILE A 95 14.49 2.04 3.08
CA ILE A 95 15.25 2.59 1.96
C ILE A 95 15.50 4.07 2.26
N PRO A 96 16.62 4.39 2.97
CA PRO A 96 16.86 5.76 3.45
C PRO A 96 16.94 6.79 2.34
N SER A 97 17.55 6.47 1.21
CA SER A 97 17.67 7.35 0.04
C SER A 97 16.32 7.80 -0.53
N LEU A 98 15.29 6.96 -0.36
CA LEU A 98 13.93 7.21 -0.82
C LEU A 98 12.95 7.52 0.32
N LYS A 99 13.42 7.58 1.57
CA LYS A 99 12.58 7.76 2.78
C LYS A 99 11.37 6.80 2.79
N VAL A 100 11.61 5.53 2.47
CA VAL A 100 10.57 4.49 2.43
C VAL A 100 10.84 3.46 3.53
N ILE A 101 9.76 3.04 4.18
CA ILE A 101 9.76 2.02 5.22
C ILE A 101 8.65 1.00 4.96
N GLY A 102 8.89 -0.26 5.30
CA GLY A 102 7.86 -1.30 5.17
C GLY A 102 8.21 -2.57 5.91
N HIS A 103 7.32 -3.55 5.78
CA HIS A 103 7.51 -4.90 6.27
C HIS A 103 7.24 -5.86 5.12
N ILE A 104 8.23 -6.72 4.86
CA ILE A 104 8.08 -7.80 3.87
C ILE A 104 7.33 -8.93 4.56
N ASP A 105 6.23 -9.37 3.97
CA ASP A 105 5.40 -10.42 4.58
C ASP A 105 6.22 -11.71 4.77
N ILE A 106 6.93 -12.17 3.73
CA ILE A 106 7.79 -13.36 3.76
C ILE A 106 9.05 -13.09 2.94
N LEU A 107 10.21 -13.35 3.54
CA LEU A 107 11.52 -13.29 2.88
C LEU A 107 12.24 -14.62 3.08
N GLU A 108 12.53 -15.30 1.98
CA GLU A 108 13.35 -16.50 1.92
C GLU A 108 14.70 -16.16 1.29
N GLN A 109 15.77 -16.62 1.91
CA GLN A 109 17.14 -16.49 1.39
C GLN A 109 17.69 -17.88 1.06
N ASP A 110 18.08 -18.08 -0.20
CA ASP A 110 18.62 -19.35 -0.69
C ASP A 110 19.93 -19.05 -1.42
N GLY A 111 21.03 -19.20 -0.70
CA GLY A 111 22.34 -18.76 -1.16
C GLY A 111 22.36 -17.27 -1.42
N ASP A 112 22.60 -16.87 -2.67
CA ASP A 112 22.63 -15.48 -3.13
C ASP A 112 21.28 -15.00 -3.74
N ILE A 113 20.24 -15.85 -3.68
CA ILE A 113 18.90 -15.53 -4.15
C ILE A 113 18.03 -15.05 -2.99
N ASN A 114 17.42 -13.88 -3.14
CA ASN A 114 16.40 -13.36 -2.26
C ASN A 114 15.02 -13.60 -2.91
N ARG A 115 14.13 -14.35 -2.24
CA ARG A 115 12.74 -14.50 -2.67
C ARG A 115 11.83 -13.69 -1.77
N VAL A 116 11.19 -12.70 -2.37
CA VAL A 116 10.29 -11.77 -1.68
C VAL A 116 8.86 -12.13 -2.01
N TYR A 117 8.06 -12.42 -0.99
CA TYR A 117 6.64 -12.73 -1.16
C TYR A 117 5.80 -11.65 -0.48
N ASP A 118 4.80 -11.17 -1.20
CA ASP A 118 3.81 -10.23 -0.70
C ASP A 118 2.43 -10.88 -0.79
N PHE A 119 1.73 -10.93 0.33
CA PHE A 119 0.51 -11.69 0.50
C PHE A 119 -0.72 -10.77 0.38
N LYS A 120 -1.61 -11.06 -0.56
CA LYS A 120 -2.79 -10.26 -0.86
C LYS A 120 -4.09 -10.99 -0.56
N THR A 121 -4.86 -10.43 0.38
CA THR A 121 -6.24 -10.85 0.62
C THR A 121 -7.20 -10.03 -0.21
N VAL A 122 -8.02 -10.67 -1.03
CA VAL A 122 -8.96 -9.99 -1.93
C VAL A 122 -10.36 -10.55 -1.83
N ALA A 123 -11.37 -9.72 -2.13
CA ALA A 123 -12.74 -10.16 -2.28
C ALA A 123 -12.93 -10.94 -3.59
N SER A 124 -13.99 -11.73 -3.66
CA SER A 124 -14.33 -12.56 -4.83
C SER A 124 -14.45 -11.75 -6.14
N TYR A 125 -14.84 -10.48 -6.06
CA TYR A 125 -14.87 -9.62 -7.26
C TYR A 125 -13.47 -9.45 -7.85
N LYS A 126 -12.48 -8.98 -7.06
CA LYS A 126 -11.08 -8.80 -7.52
C LYS A 126 -10.46 -10.15 -7.92
N TRP A 127 -10.77 -11.22 -7.18
CA TRP A 127 -10.33 -12.57 -7.51
C TRP A 127 -10.80 -13.00 -8.90
N ARG A 128 -12.10 -12.78 -9.22
CA ARG A 128 -12.66 -13.10 -10.52
C ARG A 128 -12.04 -12.26 -11.63
N MET A 129 -11.81 -10.99 -11.40
CA MET A 129 -11.13 -10.11 -12.37
C MET A 129 -9.71 -10.60 -12.68
N LYS A 130 -8.99 -11.09 -11.66
CA LYS A 130 -7.61 -11.57 -11.81
C LYS A 130 -7.51 -12.94 -12.47
N PHE A 131 -8.37 -13.89 -12.06
CA PHE A 131 -8.18 -15.32 -12.38
C PHE A 131 -9.22 -15.91 -13.34
N ARG A 132 -10.19 -15.13 -13.81
CA ARG A 132 -11.11 -15.55 -14.87
C ARG A 132 -10.46 -15.38 -16.25
N ARG A 133 -10.96 -16.18 -17.23
CA ARG A 133 -10.52 -16.15 -18.63
C ARG A 133 -10.89 -14.86 -19.41
N VAL A 134 -11.40 -13.84 -18.74
CA VAL A 134 -11.67 -12.52 -19.34
C VAL A 134 -10.34 -11.77 -19.41
N LYS A 135 -10.10 -11.07 -20.53
CA LYS A 135 -8.88 -10.27 -20.75
C LYS A 135 -8.58 -9.40 -19.52
N ALA A 136 -7.55 -9.79 -18.78
CA ALA A 136 -7.18 -9.06 -17.57
C ALA A 136 -6.62 -7.70 -17.96
N ASP A 137 -7.02 -6.65 -17.23
CA ASP A 137 -6.37 -5.35 -17.34
C ASP A 137 -4.89 -5.48 -16.90
N PRO A 138 -3.92 -5.21 -17.78
CA PRO A 138 -2.50 -5.34 -17.44
C PRO A 138 -2.08 -4.40 -16.30
N ASN A 139 -2.84 -3.34 -16.06
CA ASN A 139 -2.59 -2.36 -14.99
C ASN A 139 -3.32 -2.67 -13.68
N ALA A 140 -4.16 -3.72 -13.65
CA ALA A 140 -4.99 -4.03 -12.49
C ALA A 140 -4.21 -4.24 -11.18
N ASP A 141 -2.95 -4.64 -11.26
CA ASP A 141 -2.09 -4.95 -10.12
C ASP A 141 -0.85 -4.05 -10.02
N ILE A 142 -0.84 -2.91 -10.72
CA ILE A 142 0.33 -2.02 -10.76
C ILE A 142 0.79 -1.61 -9.35
N ASN A 143 -0.14 -1.33 -8.43
CA ASN A 143 0.18 -0.95 -7.06
C ASN A 143 0.81 -2.12 -6.28
N TYR A 144 0.33 -3.34 -6.49
CA TYR A 144 0.89 -4.54 -5.85
C TYR A 144 2.29 -4.85 -6.40
N ASN A 145 2.46 -4.73 -7.71
CA ASN A 145 3.76 -4.94 -8.34
C ASN A 145 4.79 -3.88 -7.91
N LEU A 146 4.38 -2.61 -7.79
CA LEU A 146 5.24 -1.54 -7.28
C LEU A 146 5.58 -1.74 -5.79
N GLN A 147 4.64 -2.17 -4.96
CA GLN A 147 4.90 -2.49 -3.56
C GLN A 147 5.92 -3.63 -3.46
N LEU A 148 5.69 -4.71 -4.20
CA LEU A 148 6.58 -5.87 -4.23
C LEU A 148 7.96 -5.49 -4.77
N GLY A 149 8.02 -4.68 -5.85
CA GLY A 149 9.27 -4.12 -6.37
C GLY A 149 10.01 -3.25 -5.36
N THR A 150 9.27 -2.47 -4.54
CA THR A 150 9.85 -1.68 -3.43
C THR A 150 10.49 -2.58 -2.37
N TYR A 151 9.85 -3.69 -2.05
CA TYR A 151 10.44 -4.68 -1.14
C TYR A 151 11.67 -5.35 -1.76
N GLY A 152 11.60 -5.70 -3.05
CA GLY A 152 12.74 -6.20 -3.80
C GLY A 152 13.92 -5.21 -3.77
N LEU A 153 13.67 -3.93 -4.01
CA LEU A 153 14.69 -2.87 -3.94
C LEU A 153 15.36 -2.78 -2.56
N ALA A 154 14.60 -3.03 -1.49
CA ALA A 154 15.12 -2.96 -0.13
C ALA A 154 16.07 -4.13 0.24
N VAL A 155 16.01 -5.24 -0.48
CA VAL A 155 16.85 -6.44 -0.22
C VAL A 155 17.81 -6.77 -1.36
N HIS A 156 17.63 -6.14 -2.53
CA HIS A 156 18.48 -6.34 -3.67
C HIS A 156 19.87 -5.75 -3.42
N ASN A 157 20.91 -6.55 -3.69
CA ASN A 157 22.27 -6.03 -3.74
C ASN A 157 22.55 -5.47 -5.13
N LYS A 158 22.81 -4.16 -5.23
CA LYS A 158 23.05 -3.44 -6.50
C LYS A 158 24.27 -3.96 -7.29
N ASP A 159 25.19 -4.65 -6.62
CA ASP A 159 26.36 -5.25 -7.25
C ASP A 159 26.10 -6.64 -7.85
N THR A 160 24.85 -7.12 -7.76
CA THR A 160 24.45 -8.44 -8.29
C THR A 160 23.41 -8.30 -9.40
N ASP A 161 23.22 -9.40 -10.15
CA ASP A 161 22.15 -9.47 -11.15
C ASP A 161 20.77 -9.28 -10.46
N ILE A 162 19.95 -8.40 -11.03
CA ILE A 162 18.59 -8.12 -10.53
C ILE A 162 17.73 -9.39 -10.43
N ASN A 163 18.01 -10.40 -11.26
CA ASN A 163 17.32 -11.69 -11.23
C ASN A 163 17.67 -12.55 -10.00
N LYS A 164 18.69 -12.15 -9.20
CA LYS A 164 18.94 -12.73 -7.87
C LYS A 164 17.89 -12.29 -6.83
N THR A 165 17.01 -11.39 -7.20
CA THR A 165 15.86 -10.99 -6.37
C THR A 165 14.57 -11.40 -7.08
N GLU A 166 14.01 -12.52 -6.66
CA GLU A 166 12.77 -13.05 -7.19
C GLU A 166 11.57 -12.49 -6.43
N LEU A 167 10.53 -12.10 -7.15
CA LEU A 167 9.34 -11.44 -6.62
C LEU A 167 8.11 -12.32 -6.79
N TYR A 168 7.32 -12.48 -5.72
CA TYR A 168 6.13 -13.35 -5.75
C TYR A 168 4.91 -12.68 -5.12
N LEU A 169 3.78 -12.69 -5.81
CA LEU A 169 2.46 -12.33 -5.25
C LEU A 169 1.72 -13.59 -4.82
N CYS A 170 1.32 -13.62 -3.55
CA CYS A 170 0.49 -14.67 -2.97
C CYS A 170 -0.95 -14.17 -2.83
N TRP A 171 -1.90 -14.98 -3.22
CA TRP A 171 -3.30 -14.57 -3.32
C TRP A 171 -4.21 -15.43 -2.46
N TYR A 172 -5.05 -14.78 -1.67
CA TYR A 172 -6.08 -15.40 -0.84
C TYR A 172 -7.42 -14.70 -1.07
N ASN A 173 -8.44 -15.48 -1.41
CA ASN A 173 -9.82 -15.00 -1.52
C ASN A 173 -10.49 -15.08 -0.15
N LYS A 174 -10.73 -13.93 0.47
CA LYS A 174 -11.31 -13.84 1.82
C LYS A 174 -12.79 -14.22 1.91
N ASP A 175 -13.50 -14.33 0.78
CA ASP A 175 -14.93 -14.70 0.79
C ASP A 175 -15.16 -16.21 0.75
N ASN A 176 -14.21 -16.99 0.22
CA ASN A 176 -14.35 -18.45 0.08
C ASN A 176 -13.07 -19.23 0.40
N SER A 177 -12.08 -18.57 0.99
CA SER A 177 -10.80 -19.15 1.43
C SER A 177 -9.97 -19.83 0.32
N SER A 178 -10.22 -19.52 -0.95
CA SER A 178 -9.38 -20.04 -2.04
C SER A 178 -8.00 -19.39 -2.02
N MET A 179 -6.97 -20.22 -2.23
CA MET A 179 -5.58 -19.76 -2.38
C MET A 179 -5.02 -20.12 -3.75
N LYS A 180 -4.04 -19.37 -4.20
CA LYS A 180 -3.23 -19.70 -5.39
C LYS A 180 -1.78 -19.96 -4.97
N LYS A 181 -1.09 -20.80 -5.75
CA LYS A 181 0.37 -20.88 -5.68
C LYS A 181 0.96 -19.49 -5.90
N PRO A 182 2.10 -19.15 -5.29
CA PRO A 182 2.77 -17.88 -5.54
C PRO A 182 2.97 -17.65 -7.03
N ILE A 183 2.66 -16.43 -7.48
CA ILE A 183 2.79 -16.03 -8.89
C ILE A 183 4.03 -15.15 -8.99
N GLN A 184 5.00 -15.60 -9.77
CA GLN A 184 6.21 -14.83 -9.99
C GLN A 184 5.90 -13.55 -10.77
N VAL A 185 6.48 -12.46 -10.32
CA VAL A 185 6.42 -11.13 -10.93
C VAL A 185 7.81 -10.80 -11.46
N ASN A 186 7.87 -10.21 -12.65
CA ASN A 186 9.14 -9.87 -13.27
C ASN A 186 9.97 -8.90 -12.39
N SER A 187 11.26 -9.17 -12.21
CA SER A 187 12.20 -8.36 -11.41
C SER A 187 12.36 -6.92 -11.90
N ILE A 188 11.99 -6.61 -13.15
CA ILE A 188 11.93 -5.24 -13.67
C ILE A 188 11.09 -4.29 -12.79
N TRP A 189 10.19 -4.82 -11.98
CA TRP A 189 9.41 -4.02 -11.04
C TRP A 189 10.24 -3.42 -9.92
N ILE A 190 11.46 -3.90 -9.67
CA ILE A 190 12.41 -3.28 -8.74
C ILE A 190 12.83 -1.90 -9.28
N GLU A 191 13.25 -1.85 -10.54
CA GLU A 191 13.65 -0.59 -11.21
C GLU A 191 12.44 0.35 -11.36
N LYS A 192 11.26 -0.19 -11.70
CA LYS A 192 10.03 0.60 -11.80
C LYS A 192 9.62 1.20 -10.46
N ALA A 193 9.83 0.47 -9.36
CA ALA A 193 9.54 0.96 -8.02
C ALA A 193 10.53 2.06 -7.61
N GLU A 194 11.83 1.90 -7.87
CA GLU A 194 12.83 2.93 -7.64
C GLU A 194 12.45 4.21 -8.36
N LYS A 195 12.17 4.12 -9.66
CA LYS A 195 11.77 5.27 -10.49
C LYS A 195 10.46 5.92 -10.02
N TYR A 196 9.48 5.12 -9.55
CA TYR A 196 8.24 5.65 -8.97
C TYR A 196 8.54 6.53 -7.75
N TRP A 197 9.38 6.07 -6.84
CA TRP A 197 9.73 6.80 -5.62
C TRP A 197 10.57 8.05 -5.93
N GLU A 198 11.51 7.98 -6.86
CA GLU A 198 12.28 9.14 -7.32
C GLU A 198 11.38 10.23 -7.90
N ASN A 199 10.48 9.88 -8.81
CA ASN A 199 9.52 10.81 -9.41
C ASN A 199 8.58 11.42 -8.37
N LEU A 200 8.13 10.63 -7.41
CA LEU A 200 7.30 11.10 -6.31
C LEU A 200 8.05 12.16 -5.49
N TRP A 201 9.27 11.86 -5.05
CA TRP A 201 10.06 12.80 -4.26
C TRP A 201 10.47 14.05 -5.04
N GLN A 202 10.77 13.92 -6.32
CA GLN A 202 10.98 15.08 -7.19
C GLN A 202 9.76 16.02 -7.18
N SER A 203 8.58 15.46 -7.33
CA SER A 203 7.32 16.23 -7.33
C SER A 203 7.06 16.88 -5.99
N ILE A 204 7.17 16.12 -4.89
CA ILE A 204 6.97 16.63 -3.53
C ILE A 204 7.96 17.75 -3.21
N ASN A 205 9.24 17.57 -3.52
CA ASN A 205 10.27 18.59 -3.29
C ASN A 205 9.97 19.86 -4.10
N LYS A 206 9.55 19.72 -5.36
CA LYS A 206 9.14 20.86 -6.20
C LYS A 206 8.00 21.63 -5.55
N TRP A 207 6.94 20.94 -5.12
CA TRP A 207 5.77 21.58 -4.51
C TRP A 207 6.11 22.25 -3.16
N THR A 208 6.89 21.56 -2.32
CA THR A 208 7.34 22.08 -1.03
C THR A 208 8.22 23.31 -1.19
N ASN A 209 9.20 23.29 -2.10
CA ASN A 209 10.10 24.42 -2.33
C ASN A 209 9.38 25.64 -2.93
N SER A 210 8.27 25.43 -3.63
CA SER A 210 7.43 26.49 -4.19
C SER A 210 6.28 26.87 -3.26
N ASN A 211 6.21 26.36 -2.03
CA ASN A 211 5.15 26.56 -1.05
C ASN A 211 3.74 26.28 -1.59
N VAL A 212 3.60 25.31 -2.51
CA VAL A 212 2.31 24.95 -3.09
C VAL A 212 1.52 24.13 -2.08
N HIS A 213 0.32 24.61 -1.75
CA HIS A 213 -0.58 23.83 -0.88
C HIS A 213 -1.13 22.61 -1.65
N PRO A 214 -1.29 21.44 -1.01
CA PRO A 214 -1.79 20.23 -1.71
C PRO A 214 -3.12 20.43 -2.44
N ASP A 215 -4.03 21.29 -1.94
CA ASP A 215 -5.32 21.56 -2.59
C ASP A 215 -5.16 22.24 -3.96
N GLU A 216 -4.09 23.01 -4.17
CA GLU A 216 -3.82 23.76 -5.41
C GLU A 216 -3.35 22.85 -6.55
N ILE A 217 -2.84 21.67 -6.23
CA ILE A 217 -2.32 20.73 -7.23
C ILE A 217 -3.51 20.13 -8.01
N GLN A 218 -3.49 20.29 -9.31
CA GLN A 218 -4.47 19.64 -10.18
C GLN A 218 -4.14 18.18 -10.42
N VAL A 219 -5.15 17.36 -10.67
CA VAL A 219 -4.98 15.93 -10.99
C VAL A 219 -5.52 15.70 -12.41
N PRO A 220 -4.76 15.08 -13.30
CA PRO A 220 -3.41 14.53 -13.14
C PRO A 220 -2.32 15.53 -13.57
N ASP A 221 -1.65 16.19 -12.65
CA ASP A 221 -0.54 17.12 -12.96
C ASP A 221 0.78 16.41 -13.17
N VAL A 222 0.89 15.19 -12.66
CA VAL A 222 2.13 14.42 -12.65
C VAL A 222 1.89 13.09 -13.34
N PHE A 223 2.86 12.68 -14.16
CA PHE A 223 2.80 11.39 -14.84
C PHE A 223 2.53 10.25 -13.85
N GLY A 224 1.49 9.46 -14.16
CA GLY A 224 1.12 8.32 -13.35
C GLY A 224 0.37 8.64 -12.05
N SER A 225 -0.17 9.86 -11.88
CA SER A 225 -0.91 10.24 -10.68
C SER A 225 -2.32 10.77 -11.01
N PRO A 226 -3.39 10.08 -10.59
CA PRO A 226 -3.37 8.75 -9.96
C PRO A 226 -2.99 7.66 -10.95
N MET A 227 -2.35 6.61 -10.47
CA MET A 227 -1.99 5.45 -11.30
C MET A 227 -3.22 4.75 -11.86
N GLN A 228 -4.30 4.73 -11.07
CA GLN A 228 -5.60 4.18 -11.45
C GLN A 228 -6.72 5.12 -11.00
N GLN A 229 -7.58 5.53 -11.92
CA GLN A 229 -8.63 6.52 -11.65
C GLN A 229 -9.61 6.12 -10.55
N TRP A 230 -9.90 4.82 -10.40
CA TRP A 230 -10.78 4.33 -9.33
C TRP A 230 -10.24 4.63 -7.92
N GLU A 231 -8.93 4.86 -7.78
CA GLU A 231 -8.30 5.21 -6.50
C GLU A 231 -8.94 6.45 -5.86
N CYS A 232 -9.37 7.40 -6.69
CA CYS A 232 -9.99 8.63 -6.23
C CYS A 232 -11.29 8.40 -5.43
N ASN A 233 -12.05 7.35 -5.78
CA ASN A 233 -13.30 7.02 -5.08
C ASN A 233 -13.09 6.40 -3.68
N TYR A 234 -11.88 5.95 -3.39
CA TYR A 234 -11.48 5.38 -2.10
C TYR A 234 -10.44 6.22 -1.38
N CYS A 235 -10.20 7.45 -1.89
CA CYS A 235 -9.21 8.34 -1.31
C CYS A 235 -9.79 9.06 -0.10
N GLN A 236 -9.09 8.98 1.02
CA GLN A 236 -9.44 9.65 2.28
C GLN A 236 -9.36 11.19 2.21
N TYR A 237 -8.82 11.73 1.12
CA TYR A 237 -8.75 13.17 0.85
C TYR A 237 -9.72 13.59 -0.27
N SER A 238 -10.63 12.72 -0.70
CA SER A 238 -11.57 13.00 -1.80
C SER A 238 -12.48 14.20 -1.52
N TYR A 239 -12.76 14.48 -0.26
CA TYR A 239 -13.59 15.61 0.18
C TYR A 239 -12.96 16.99 -0.11
N ARG A 240 -11.64 17.06 -0.24
CA ARG A 240 -10.87 18.28 -0.56
C ARG A 240 -10.32 18.29 -1.98
N CYS A 241 -10.07 17.10 -2.52
CA CYS A 241 -9.39 16.96 -3.79
C CYS A 241 -10.33 17.27 -4.97
N ASN A 242 -9.92 18.17 -5.85
CA ASN A 242 -10.65 18.51 -7.10
C ASN A 242 -10.38 17.50 -8.22
N SER A 243 -10.23 16.23 -7.90
CA SER A 243 -9.99 15.19 -8.91
C SER A 243 -11.21 15.03 -9.84
N PRO A 244 -11.04 15.06 -11.17
CA PRO A 244 -12.12 14.82 -12.11
C PRO A 244 -12.61 13.35 -12.09
N TYR A 245 -11.88 12.46 -11.42
CA TYR A 245 -12.17 11.02 -11.33
C TYR A 245 -12.99 10.64 -10.11
N THR A 246 -13.27 11.58 -9.21
CA THR A 246 -14.10 11.33 -8.03
C THR A 246 -15.58 11.34 -8.42
N THR A 247 -16.25 10.19 -8.27
CA THR A 247 -17.70 10.06 -8.53
C THR A 247 -18.54 10.23 -7.26
N LYS A 248 -17.94 10.19 -6.07
CA LYS A 248 -18.63 10.41 -4.80
C LYS A 248 -18.77 11.91 -4.55
N GLN A 249 -19.99 12.38 -4.36
CA GLN A 249 -20.22 13.69 -3.72
C GLN A 249 -19.81 13.55 -2.25
N SER A 250 -18.90 14.41 -1.79
CA SER A 250 -18.53 14.48 -0.38
C SER A 250 -19.78 14.77 0.45
N THR A 251 -20.05 13.97 1.47
CA THR A 251 -21.11 14.21 2.45
C THR A 251 -20.76 15.34 3.42
N LYS A 252 -19.47 15.73 3.50
CA LYS A 252 -19.01 16.93 4.19
C LYS A 252 -18.96 18.08 3.19
N GLY A 253 -19.77 19.11 3.41
CA GLY A 253 -19.88 20.26 2.51
C GLY A 253 -18.52 20.81 2.09
N LYS A 254 -18.38 21.13 0.79
CA LYS A 254 -17.20 21.80 0.25
C LYS A 254 -16.96 23.07 1.07
N VAL A 255 -15.85 23.14 1.77
CA VAL A 255 -15.39 24.40 2.36
C VAL A 255 -15.08 25.33 1.20
N ASN A 256 -15.93 26.33 0.98
CA ASN A 256 -15.69 27.35 -0.01
C ASN A 256 -14.43 28.13 0.39
N VAL A 257 -13.35 27.97 -0.34
CA VAL A 257 -12.07 28.67 -0.15
C VAL A 257 -12.17 30.18 -0.52
N SER A 258 -13.34 30.65 -0.91
CA SER A 258 -13.58 32.06 -1.31
C SER A 258 -13.80 33.05 -0.15
N SER A 259 -13.61 32.67 1.12
CA SER A 259 -13.84 33.53 2.27
C SER A 259 -12.63 33.80 3.18
N ILE A 260 -11.42 33.64 2.65
CA ILE A 260 -10.20 34.07 3.36
C ILE A 260 -9.48 35.14 2.52
N ASN A 261 -10.19 36.23 2.26
CA ASN A 261 -9.62 37.53 1.88
C ASN A 261 -10.57 38.61 2.37
N THR A 262 -10.44 38.96 3.62
CA THR A 262 -10.70 40.32 4.18
C THR A 262 -9.84 40.48 5.42
#